data_d32ceef257eb7837ba8704cac094d9b8
#
_entry.id   d32ceef257eb7837ba8704cac094d9b8
#
_cell.length_a   1.000
_cell.length_b   1.000
_cell.length_c   1.000
_cell.angle_alpha   90.00
_cell.angle_beta   90.00
_cell.angle_gamma   90.00
#
_symmetry.space_group_name_H-M   'P 1'
#
loop_
_entity.id
_entity.type
_entity.pdbx_description
1 polymer ?
#
loop_
_entity_poly.entity_id
_entity_poly.type
_entity_poly.pdbx_seq_one_letter_code
_entity_poly.pdbx_strand_id
1 'polypeptide(L)'
;MKAQLEIQDGSRAGEVVELGKLGSFTIGRRSANDLSIVEQAVSRKHCRIDFDGEFYWLVDAGSHNGTFVNGDRISKCMLYDGDLIQVGHVRMVFVRPEAQSDIDTDF
;
A
#
# COMPACT_ATOMS: atom_id res chain seq x y z
N MET A 1 -5.75 14.88 -5.55
CA MET A 1 -4.86 13.86 -6.09
C MET A 1 -5.03 12.59 -5.35
N LYS A 2 -4.89 11.51 -6.04
CA LYS A 2 -5.08 10.20 -5.45
C LYS A 2 -3.78 9.63 -4.96
N ALA A 3 -3.85 8.93 -3.85
CA ALA A 3 -2.71 8.16 -3.39
C ALA A 3 -2.49 6.97 -4.32
N GLN A 4 -1.28 6.49 -4.36
CA GLN A 4 -0.93 5.38 -5.23
C GLN A 4 0.19 4.55 -4.63
N LEU A 5 0.36 3.36 -5.18
CA LEU A 5 1.46 2.48 -4.85
C LEU A 5 2.35 2.37 -6.08
N GLU A 6 3.65 2.51 -5.87
CA GLU A 6 4.63 2.33 -6.94
C GLU A 6 5.39 1.04 -6.65
N ILE A 7 5.17 0.05 -7.49
CA ILE A 7 5.71 -1.29 -7.26
C ILE A 7 7.17 -1.33 -7.70
N GLN A 8 8.04 -1.78 -6.80
CA GLN A 8 9.48 -1.75 -7.02
C GLN A 8 10.06 -3.08 -7.49
N ASP A 9 9.46 -4.19 -7.09
CA ASP A 9 10.01 -5.51 -7.36
C ASP A 9 8.98 -6.43 -7.98
N GLY A 10 9.46 -7.58 -8.45
CA GLY A 10 8.61 -8.66 -8.92
C GLY A 10 8.15 -8.43 -10.34
N SER A 11 7.20 -9.26 -10.76
CA SER A 11 6.74 -9.23 -12.16
C SER A 11 5.99 -7.95 -12.51
N ARG A 12 5.55 -7.20 -11.49
CA ARG A 12 4.82 -5.95 -11.70
C ARG A 12 5.67 -4.73 -11.40
N ALA A 13 6.99 -4.89 -11.28
CA ALA A 13 7.88 -3.78 -11.01
C ALA A 13 7.68 -2.66 -12.04
N GLY A 14 7.61 -1.44 -11.55
CA GLY A 14 7.39 -0.27 -12.39
C GLY A 14 5.93 0.13 -12.55
N GLU A 15 5.00 -0.73 -12.14
CA GLU A 15 3.59 -0.37 -12.20
C GLU A 15 3.23 0.62 -11.12
N VAL A 16 2.32 1.50 -11.46
CA VAL A 16 1.75 2.45 -10.52
C VAL A 16 0.27 2.12 -10.39
N VAL A 17 -0.16 1.86 -9.16
CA VAL A 17 -1.53 1.46 -8.89
C VAL A 17 -2.20 2.54 -8.06
N GLU A 18 -3.28 3.11 -8.59
CA GLU A 18 -4.01 4.13 -7.84
C GLU A 18 -4.89 3.49 -6.77
N LEU A 19 -4.92 4.10 -5.61
CA LEU A 19 -5.82 3.69 -4.54
C LEU A 19 -7.12 4.42 -4.70
N GLY A 20 -8.21 3.70 -4.45
CA GLY A 20 -9.53 4.30 -4.57
C GLY A 20 -9.78 5.32 -3.47
N LYS A 21 -10.91 5.99 -3.57
CA LYS A 21 -11.23 7.02 -2.62
C LYS A 21 -11.77 6.52 -1.32
N LEU A 22 -12.51 5.45 -1.34
CA LEU A 22 -13.22 5.00 -0.16
C LEU A 22 -13.07 3.52 0.02
N GLY A 23 -13.19 3.09 1.27
CA GLY A 23 -13.23 1.68 1.58
C GLY A 23 -11.85 1.07 1.64
N SER A 24 -11.83 -0.22 1.37
CA SER A 24 -10.62 -1.00 1.50
C SER A 24 -10.05 -1.36 0.15
N PHE A 25 -8.73 -1.27 0.06
CA PHE A 25 -7.98 -1.71 -1.11
C PHE A 25 -7.22 -2.96 -0.71
N THR A 26 -7.56 -4.10 -1.30
CA THR A 26 -7.01 -5.37 -0.85
C THR A 26 -5.79 -5.80 -1.65
N ILE A 27 -4.83 -6.40 -0.95
CA ILE A 27 -3.57 -6.87 -1.54
C ILE A 27 -3.38 -8.33 -1.14
N GLY A 28 -3.07 -9.17 -2.10
CA GLY A 28 -2.83 -10.57 -1.83
C GLY A 28 -2.58 -11.36 -3.09
N ARG A 29 -2.40 -12.67 -2.91
CA ARG A 29 -2.07 -13.54 -4.04
C ARG A 29 -3.26 -13.85 -4.93
N ARG A 30 -4.46 -13.84 -4.36
CA ARG A 30 -5.67 -14.15 -5.14
C ARG A 30 -5.97 -13.06 -6.15
N SER A 31 -6.43 -13.49 -7.31
CA SER A 31 -6.78 -12.54 -8.38
C SER A 31 -7.96 -11.65 -8.02
N ALA A 32 -8.74 -12.03 -7.01
CA ALA A 32 -9.87 -11.22 -6.56
C ALA A 32 -9.43 -9.99 -5.76
N ASN A 33 -8.17 -9.92 -5.35
CA ASN A 33 -7.68 -8.75 -4.65
C ASN A 33 -7.57 -7.56 -5.61
N ASP A 34 -7.68 -6.36 -5.07
CA ASP A 34 -7.51 -5.15 -5.88
C ASP A 34 -6.10 -5.09 -6.46
N LEU A 35 -5.10 -5.51 -5.70
CA LEU A 35 -3.75 -5.70 -6.21
C LEU A 35 -3.37 -7.15 -5.97
N SER A 36 -3.24 -7.90 -7.05
CA SER A 36 -2.87 -9.31 -6.97
C SER A 36 -1.37 -9.45 -7.19
N ILE A 37 -0.69 -10.06 -6.22
CA ILE A 37 0.74 -10.32 -6.30
C ILE A 37 0.93 -11.83 -6.28
N VAL A 38 1.23 -12.40 -7.43
CA VAL A 38 1.32 -13.85 -7.58
C VAL A 38 2.72 -14.29 -7.20
N GLU A 39 2.88 -14.53 -5.91
CA GLU A 39 4.15 -14.91 -5.32
C GLU A 39 3.87 -15.81 -4.14
N GLN A 40 4.67 -16.87 -3.98
CA GLN A 40 4.40 -17.85 -2.96
C GLN A 40 4.45 -17.29 -1.54
N ALA A 41 5.32 -16.31 -1.32
CA ALA A 41 5.46 -15.69 0.00
C ALA A 41 4.30 -14.75 0.36
N VAL A 42 3.41 -14.49 -0.60
CA VAL A 42 2.27 -13.61 -0.38
C VAL A 42 1.03 -14.45 -0.06
N SER A 43 0.38 -14.14 1.04
CA SER A 43 -0.84 -14.84 1.44
C SER A 43 -1.98 -14.49 0.50
N ARG A 44 -2.96 -15.38 0.39
CA ARG A 44 -4.11 -15.16 -0.50
C ARG A 44 -4.78 -13.83 -0.21
N LYS A 45 -5.01 -13.55 1.08
CA LYS A 45 -5.41 -12.23 1.56
C LYS A 45 -4.29 -11.78 2.49
N HIS A 46 -3.49 -10.85 2.04
CA HIS A 46 -2.28 -10.52 2.78
C HIS A 46 -2.46 -9.28 3.65
N CYS A 47 -2.94 -8.20 3.07
CA CYS A 47 -3.16 -6.97 3.80
C CYS A 47 -4.15 -6.10 3.03
N ARG A 48 -4.52 -4.99 3.61
CA ARG A 48 -5.40 -4.04 2.95
C ARG A 48 -5.03 -2.63 3.37
N ILE A 49 -5.42 -1.68 2.54
CA ILE A 49 -5.25 -0.26 2.85
C ILE A 49 -6.65 0.32 2.97
N ASP A 50 -6.95 0.87 4.13
CA ASP A 50 -8.23 1.49 4.42
C ASP A 50 -8.07 2.99 4.41
N PHE A 51 -9.00 3.69 3.78
CA PHE A 51 -9.03 5.14 3.79
C PHE A 51 -10.21 5.60 4.64
N ASP A 52 -9.93 6.39 5.67
CA ASP A 52 -10.97 6.82 6.61
C ASP A 52 -11.53 8.21 6.29
N GLY A 53 -11.20 8.76 5.13
CA GLY A 53 -11.61 10.10 4.74
C GLY A 53 -10.50 11.12 4.92
N GLU A 54 -9.49 10.78 5.69
CA GLU A 54 -8.37 11.68 5.95
C GLU A 54 -7.03 10.96 5.81
N PHE A 55 -6.90 9.78 6.40
CA PHE A 55 -5.64 9.04 6.39
C PHE A 55 -5.82 7.65 5.81
N TYR A 56 -4.71 7.11 5.31
CA TYR A 56 -4.64 5.74 4.81
C TYR A 56 -3.99 4.86 5.87
N TRP A 57 -4.59 3.70 6.10
CA TRP A 57 -4.14 2.75 7.10
C TRP A 57 -3.82 1.42 6.45
N LEU A 58 -2.61 0.93 6.68
CA LEU A 58 -2.25 -0.40 6.22
C LEU A 58 -2.54 -1.38 7.33
N VAL A 59 -3.30 -2.42 7.01
CA VAL A 59 -3.76 -3.41 8.00
C VAL A 59 -3.36 -4.79 7.51
N ASP A 60 -2.61 -5.52 8.32
CA ASP A 60 -2.26 -6.90 8.02
C ASP A 60 -3.52 -7.75 8.19
N ALA A 61 -3.79 -8.64 7.24
CA ALA A 61 -4.98 -9.47 7.26
C ALA A 61 -4.69 -10.89 7.75
N GLY A 62 -3.76 -11.01 8.68
CA GLY A 62 -3.36 -12.31 9.19
C GLY A 62 -2.41 -13.03 8.26
N SER A 63 -1.55 -12.30 7.59
CA SER A 63 -0.63 -12.87 6.63
C SER A 63 0.35 -13.83 7.29
N HIS A 64 0.77 -14.83 6.53
CA HIS A 64 1.69 -15.83 7.02
C HIS A 64 3.09 -15.25 7.27
N ASN A 65 3.57 -14.46 6.34
CA ASN A 65 4.94 -13.92 6.42
C ASN A 65 5.04 -12.49 6.92
N GLY A 66 3.91 -11.83 7.14
CA GLY A 66 3.91 -10.48 7.69
C GLY A 66 3.86 -9.39 6.65
N THR A 67 3.47 -8.22 7.08
CA THR A 67 3.44 -6.99 6.31
C THR A 67 4.39 -6.02 6.99
N PHE A 68 5.22 -5.33 6.21
CA PHE A 68 6.26 -4.47 6.76
C PHE A 68 6.16 -3.05 6.21
N VAL A 69 6.44 -2.08 7.05
CA VAL A 69 6.54 -0.68 6.65
C VAL A 69 7.89 -0.16 7.11
N ASN A 70 8.69 0.28 6.17
CA ASN A 70 10.03 0.80 6.44
C ASN A 70 10.87 -0.19 7.27
N GLY A 71 10.67 -1.48 7.00
CA GLY A 71 11.42 -2.54 7.67
C GLY A 71 10.79 -3.08 8.94
N ASP A 72 9.75 -2.45 9.45
CA ASP A 72 9.10 -2.89 10.69
C ASP A 72 7.84 -3.67 10.39
N ARG A 73 7.70 -4.82 11.03
CA ARG A 73 6.49 -5.61 10.89
C ARG A 73 5.34 -4.90 11.59
N ILE A 74 4.21 -4.77 10.90
CA ILE A 74 3.06 -4.06 11.44
C ILE A 74 1.83 -4.94 11.48
N SER A 75 0.91 -4.63 12.38
CA SER A 75 -0.44 -5.17 12.29
C SER A 75 -1.39 -4.10 11.75
N LYS A 76 -1.19 -2.86 12.14
CA LYS A 76 -1.93 -1.72 11.59
C LYS A 76 -1.06 -0.48 11.75
N CYS A 77 -1.01 0.31 10.68
CA CYS A 77 -0.11 1.45 10.67
C CYS A 77 -0.65 2.52 9.73
N MET A 78 -0.59 3.77 10.16
CA MET A 78 -0.94 4.89 9.30
C MET A 78 0.17 5.06 8.27
N LEU A 79 -0.20 5.30 7.03
CA LEU A 79 0.76 5.48 5.94
C LEU A 79 1.03 6.95 5.68
N TYR A 80 2.30 7.25 5.46
CA TYR A 80 2.76 8.58 5.10
C TYR A 80 3.41 8.51 3.73
N ASP A 81 3.39 9.64 3.01
CA ASP A 81 4.03 9.71 1.71
C ASP A 81 5.46 9.23 1.79
N GLY A 82 5.84 8.35 0.88
CA GLY A 82 7.20 7.80 0.84
C GLY A 82 7.42 6.53 1.63
N ASP A 83 6.41 6.07 2.38
CA ASP A 83 6.58 4.83 3.16
C ASP A 83 6.82 3.65 2.23
N LEU A 84 7.77 2.80 2.61
CA LEU A 84 8.10 1.61 1.87
C LEU A 84 7.37 0.42 2.48
N ILE A 85 6.45 -0.15 1.72
CA ILE A 85 5.66 -1.30 2.14
C ILE A 85 6.28 -2.55 1.55
N GLN A 86 6.39 -3.61 2.34
CA GLN A 86 6.86 -4.89 1.84
C GLN A 86 5.84 -5.98 2.11
N VAL A 87 5.47 -6.70 1.06
CA VAL A 87 4.54 -7.82 1.07
C VAL A 87 5.23 -8.96 0.35
N GLY A 88 5.54 -10.03 1.10
CA GLY A 88 6.38 -11.09 0.55
C GLY A 88 7.73 -10.53 0.18
N HIS A 89 8.18 -10.74 -1.04
CA HIS A 89 9.43 -10.18 -1.52
C HIS A 89 9.21 -8.93 -2.36
N VAL A 90 7.99 -8.42 -2.40
CA VAL A 90 7.66 -7.26 -3.22
C VAL A 90 7.61 -6.01 -2.36
N ARG A 91 8.39 -5.01 -2.75
CA ARG A 91 8.37 -3.71 -2.10
C ARG A 91 7.59 -2.75 -2.98
N MET A 92 6.90 -1.83 -2.34
CA MET A 92 6.15 -0.80 -3.03
C MET A 92 6.17 0.47 -2.20
N VAL A 93 6.21 1.60 -2.87
CA VAL A 93 6.25 2.90 -2.20
C VAL A 93 4.85 3.49 -2.20
N PHE A 94 4.40 3.89 -1.02
CA PHE A 94 3.14 4.61 -0.89
C PHE A 94 3.39 6.07 -1.22
N VAL A 95 2.65 6.58 -2.20
CA VAL A 95 2.79 7.97 -2.62
C VAL A 95 1.46 8.66 -2.40
N ARG A 96 1.50 9.71 -1.62
CA ARG A 96 0.33 10.54 -1.40
C ARG A 96 0.70 11.98 -1.74
N PRO A 97 0.47 12.39 -2.99
CA PRO A 97 0.80 13.75 -3.37
C PRO A 97 -0.01 14.71 -2.51
N GLU A 98 0.67 15.62 -1.85
CA GLU A 98 -0.03 16.53 -1.00
C GLU A 98 -0.60 17.62 -1.80
N ALA A 99 -1.81 17.78 -1.55
CA ALA A 99 -2.38 18.87 -2.19
C ALA A 99 -1.74 20.09 -1.75
N GLN A 100 -1.04 19.94 -0.97
CA GLN A 100 -0.44 20.93 -0.54
C GLN A 100 0.24 21.72 -1.14
N SER A 101 0.43 21.39 -1.41
CA SER A 101 0.99 22.07 -1.96
C SER A 101 0.45 23.27 -1.89
N ASP A 102 -0.27 23.35 -1.51
CA ASP A 102 -0.94 24.39 -1.51
C ASP A 102 -0.49 25.29 -0.62
N ILE A 103 -0.07 25.10 -0.23
CA ILE A 103 0.19 25.87 0.49
C ILE A 103 1.07 26.66 0.43
N ASP A 104 1.48 26.61 0.48
CA ASP A 104 2.25 27.23 0.43
C ASP A 104 2.22 28.29 -0.03
N THR A 105 1.87 28.40 -0.30
CA THR A 105 1.79 29.22 -0.95
C THR A 105 1.55 30.33 -0.46
N ASP A 106 1.43 30.50 -0.02
CA ASP A 106 1.04 31.46 0.26
C ASP A 106 1.73 32.33 0.68
N PHE A 107 2.13 32.40 0.73
CA PHE A 107 2.57 33.32 1.02
C PHE A 107 3.18 33.84 0.57
#